data_7f9f71faf0975be59946b5fe3e2bdc9d
#
_entry.id   7f9f71faf0975be59946b5fe3e2bdc9d
#
_cell.length_a   1.000
_cell.length_b   1.000
_cell.length_c   1.000
_cell.angle_alpha   90.00
_cell.angle_beta   90.00
_cell.angle_gamma   90.00
#
_symmetry.space_group_name_H-M   'P 1'
#
loop_
_entity.id
_entity.type
_entity.pdbx_description
1 polymer ?
#
loop_
_entity_poly.entity_id
_entity_poly.type
_entity_poly.pdbx_seq_one_letter_code
_entity_poly.pdbx_strand_id
1 'polypeptide(L)'
;MSNDMLLDLTDKIADSSEIDPANYPEDIWGLYTYDDKYYAVPKDVDTIALWYNKTLFDEAGLEYPTADWTWDDVTEAAKKLTKDDGSQYGLAMGNGSNQDGYYNMVYDNGGYIINDDKTQSGWDDPKTIEAMQTMEGWINDGVMPSLETMSENGNDVLFESGKVAMITQGSWMLAAYRDNEYTAANCDCVELPKSATTGRRASIYNGLGWAASATTEHPDEAWQLIEYLGSKEAQEKQAELGVTMSAYTGTSDAWAKSADFNLQAYLNMMDDMVIRPYSRTTVTWENEDSEIMKDVFSGDKTMEEACKAMADQMNECLADEQ
;
A
#
# COMPACT_ATOMS: atom_id res chain seq x y z
N MET A 1 -16.53 -2.09 -13.65
CA MET A 1 -16.51 -1.40 -14.96
C MET A 1 -16.66 -2.43 -16.08
N SER A 2 -15.67 -3.23 -16.37
CA SER A 2 -15.70 -4.23 -17.47
C SER A 2 -16.84 -5.27 -17.40
N ASN A 3 -17.49 -5.46 -16.28
CA ASN A 3 -18.61 -6.38 -16.07
C ASN A 3 -19.98 -5.67 -15.96
N ASP A 4 -20.08 -4.41 -16.39
CA ASP A 4 -21.30 -3.59 -16.38
C ASP A 4 -21.99 -3.50 -15.00
N MET A 5 -21.22 -3.57 -13.91
CA MET A 5 -21.78 -3.55 -12.56
C MET A 5 -21.93 -2.14 -11.97
N LEU A 6 -21.26 -1.14 -12.56
CA LEU A 6 -21.23 0.23 -12.05
C LEU A 6 -22.01 1.17 -12.96
N LEU A 7 -22.68 2.14 -12.35
CA LEU A 7 -23.38 3.23 -13.05
C LEU A 7 -22.36 4.14 -13.74
N ASP A 8 -22.60 4.46 -15.02
CA ASP A 8 -21.84 5.48 -15.74
C ASP A 8 -22.18 6.86 -15.15
N LEU A 9 -21.16 7.54 -14.64
CA LEU A 9 -21.26 8.86 -13.99
C LEU A 9 -20.80 10.01 -14.90
N THR A 10 -20.41 9.74 -16.15
CA THR A 10 -19.75 10.70 -17.04
C THR A 10 -20.55 11.99 -17.22
N ASP A 11 -21.84 11.88 -17.59
CA ASP A 11 -22.70 13.06 -17.80
C ASP A 11 -22.97 13.79 -16.48
N LYS A 12 -23.12 13.04 -15.37
CA LYS A 12 -23.34 13.61 -14.05
C LYS A 12 -22.14 14.42 -13.55
N ILE A 13 -20.94 13.92 -13.82
CA ILE A 13 -19.69 14.62 -13.50
C ILE A 13 -19.52 15.88 -14.38
N ALA A 14 -19.83 15.76 -15.67
CA ALA A 14 -19.74 16.88 -16.62
C ALA A 14 -20.71 18.04 -16.27
N ASP A 15 -21.87 17.74 -15.72
CA ASP A 15 -22.89 18.70 -15.31
C ASP A 15 -22.73 19.20 -13.85
N SER A 16 -21.78 18.64 -13.08
CA SER A 16 -21.56 18.97 -11.66
C SER A 16 -20.88 20.32 -11.49
N SER A 17 -21.30 21.08 -10.50
CA SER A 17 -20.60 22.28 -10.02
C SER A 17 -19.60 21.98 -8.89
N GLU A 18 -19.68 20.80 -8.28
CA GLU A 18 -18.88 20.40 -7.12
C GLU A 18 -17.70 19.50 -7.50
N ILE A 19 -17.86 18.68 -8.54
CA ILE A 19 -16.86 17.71 -8.97
C ILE A 19 -16.20 18.19 -10.26
N ASP A 20 -14.93 18.59 -10.16
CA ASP A 20 -14.05 18.86 -11.28
C ASP A 20 -12.87 17.90 -11.24
N PRO A 21 -12.69 17.01 -12.24
CA PRO A 21 -11.58 16.06 -12.29
C PRO A 21 -10.19 16.72 -12.08
N ALA A 22 -10.02 17.97 -12.45
CA ALA A 22 -8.76 18.70 -12.28
C ALA A 22 -8.37 18.96 -10.80
N ASN A 23 -9.30 18.77 -9.88
CA ASN A 23 -9.06 18.92 -8.44
C ASN A 23 -8.56 17.63 -7.76
N TYR A 24 -8.31 16.57 -8.51
CA TYR A 24 -7.88 15.27 -8.00
C TYR A 24 -6.65 14.78 -8.77
N PRO A 25 -5.84 13.85 -8.22
CA PRO A 25 -4.74 13.25 -8.97
C PRO A 25 -5.24 12.52 -10.23
N GLU A 26 -4.62 12.80 -11.38
CA GLU A 26 -5.01 12.24 -12.68
C GLU A 26 -5.00 10.71 -12.68
N ASP A 27 -3.98 10.11 -12.08
CA ASP A 27 -3.83 8.65 -12.03
C ASP A 27 -4.94 7.99 -11.20
N ILE A 28 -5.41 8.65 -10.14
CA ILE A 28 -6.55 8.14 -9.34
C ILE A 28 -7.84 8.18 -10.17
N TRP A 29 -8.06 9.22 -10.96
CA TRP A 29 -9.17 9.23 -11.93
C TRP A 29 -9.04 8.10 -12.95
N GLY A 30 -7.81 7.81 -13.41
CA GLY A 30 -7.52 6.71 -14.33
C GLY A 30 -7.97 5.35 -13.82
N LEU A 31 -7.89 5.10 -12.50
CA LEU A 31 -8.38 3.85 -11.89
C LEU A 31 -9.88 3.63 -12.09
N TYR A 32 -10.65 4.70 -12.21
CA TYR A 32 -12.13 4.67 -12.32
C TYR A 32 -12.63 5.04 -13.70
N THR A 33 -11.72 5.14 -14.67
CA THR A 33 -12.03 5.41 -16.09
C THR A 33 -11.93 4.13 -16.89
N TYR A 34 -12.96 3.85 -17.67
CA TYR A 34 -13.00 2.70 -18.59
C TYR A 34 -13.80 3.07 -19.84
N ASP A 35 -13.23 2.83 -21.04
CA ASP A 35 -13.80 3.22 -22.34
C ASP A 35 -14.25 4.70 -22.38
N ASP A 36 -13.35 5.59 -21.94
CA ASP A 36 -13.59 7.05 -21.88
C ASP A 36 -14.77 7.47 -20.97
N LYS A 37 -15.18 6.61 -20.05
CA LYS A 37 -16.27 6.87 -19.11
C LYS A 37 -15.80 6.81 -17.66
N TYR A 38 -16.41 7.63 -16.82
CA TYR A 38 -16.17 7.69 -15.39
C TYR A 38 -17.19 6.85 -14.62
N TYR A 39 -16.71 6.01 -13.71
CA TYR A 39 -17.54 5.09 -12.92
C TYR A 39 -17.48 5.33 -11.41
N ALA A 40 -16.59 6.17 -10.96
CA ALA A 40 -16.51 6.61 -9.57
C ALA A 40 -15.93 8.02 -9.44
N VAL A 41 -16.19 8.65 -8.30
CA VAL A 41 -15.52 9.89 -7.87
C VAL A 41 -14.48 9.51 -6.81
N PRO A 42 -13.22 9.93 -6.92
CA PRO A 42 -12.19 9.61 -5.94
C PRO A 42 -12.55 10.03 -4.52
N LYS A 43 -12.35 9.12 -3.58
CA LYS A 43 -12.63 9.30 -2.15
C LYS A 43 -11.39 9.72 -1.37
N ASP A 44 -10.31 9.00 -1.59
CA ASP A 44 -9.06 9.14 -0.85
C ASP A 44 -7.86 8.89 -1.76
N VAL A 45 -6.71 9.23 -1.25
CA VAL A 45 -5.41 8.82 -1.74
C VAL A 45 -4.65 8.26 -0.54
N ASP A 46 -3.86 7.23 -0.74
CA ASP A 46 -3.03 6.67 0.31
C ASP A 46 -1.57 6.60 -0.13
N THR A 47 -0.67 6.68 0.81
CA THR A 47 0.75 6.37 0.66
C THR A 47 1.18 5.44 1.77
N ILE A 48 2.39 4.93 1.70
CA ILE A 48 2.93 3.96 2.65
C ILE A 48 4.05 4.59 3.48
N ALA A 49 4.13 4.21 4.76
CA ALA A 49 5.19 4.63 5.66
C ALA A 49 5.74 3.45 6.45
N LEU A 50 6.92 3.60 7.01
CA LEU A 50 7.52 2.66 7.97
C LEU A 50 7.05 3.02 9.37
N TRP A 51 6.30 2.14 10.01
CA TRP A 51 5.95 2.21 11.42
C TRP A 51 6.99 1.48 12.27
N TYR A 52 7.29 2.02 13.44
CA TYR A 52 8.25 1.45 14.36
C TYR A 52 7.80 1.61 15.81
N ASN A 53 8.22 0.68 16.65
CA ASN A 53 7.91 0.63 18.06
C ASN A 53 9.06 1.26 18.88
N LYS A 54 8.88 2.48 19.35
CA LYS A 54 9.87 3.24 20.13
C LYS A 54 10.38 2.47 21.34
N THR A 55 9.48 1.82 22.08
CA THR A 55 9.83 1.07 23.29
C THR A 55 10.79 -0.08 22.99
N LEU A 56 10.54 -0.84 21.89
CA LEU A 56 11.42 -1.95 21.52
C LEU A 56 12.78 -1.46 21.01
N PHE A 57 12.83 -0.33 20.32
CA PHE A 57 14.09 0.32 19.93
C PHE A 57 14.89 0.78 21.14
N ASP A 58 14.24 1.46 22.12
CA ASP A 58 14.85 1.91 23.36
C ASP A 58 15.42 0.74 24.18
N GLU A 59 14.66 -0.34 24.33
CA GLU A 59 15.09 -1.56 25.03
C GLU A 59 16.30 -2.21 24.36
N ALA A 60 16.40 -2.15 23.03
CA ALA A 60 17.53 -2.65 22.28
C ALA A 60 18.72 -1.68 22.22
N GLY A 61 18.53 -0.44 22.69
CA GLY A 61 19.56 0.62 22.62
C GLY A 61 19.84 1.07 21.18
N LEU A 62 18.82 1.06 20.31
CA LEU A 62 18.90 1.45 18.91
C LEU A 62 18.34 2.86 18.71
N GLU A 63 18.96 3.62 17.81
CA GLU A 63 18.40 4.88 17.33
C GLU A 63 17.14 4.60 16.47
N TYR A 64 16.16 5.50 16.53
CA TYR A 64 14.92 5.39 15.75
C TYR A 64 15.17 5.53 14.25
N PRO A 65 14.32 4.91 13.41
CA PRO A 65 14.35 5.11 11.98
C PRO A 65 14.24 6.60 11.61
N THR A 66 14.95 6.98 10.55
CA THR A 66 14.88 8.33 9.98
C THR A 66 14.55 8.27 8.49
N ALA A 67 14.19 9.41 7.90
CA ALA A 67 13.95 9.55 6.47
C ALA A 67 15.17 9.17 5.59
N ASP A 68 16.36 9.04 6.17
CA ASP A 68 17.58 8.66 5.44
C ASP A 68 17.89 7.17 5.48
N TRP A 69 17.09 6.38 6.20
CA TRP A 69 17.26 4.94 6.25
C TRP A 69 17.10 4.29 4.88
N THR A 70 17.85 3.21 4.71
CA THR A 70 17.76 2.27 3.59
C THR A 70 17.14 0.95 4.05
N TRP A 71 16.79 0.08 3.10
CA TRP A 71 16.35 -1.28 3.42
C TRP A 71 17.44 -2.12 4.11
N ASP A 72 18.72 -1.77 3.91
CA ASP A 72 19.82 -2.38 4.65
C ASP A 72 19.79 -1.98 6.14
N ASP A 73 19.47 -0.72 6.45
CA ASP A 73 19.31 -0.25 7.82
C ASP A 73 18.13 -0.95 8.52
N VAL A 74 17.00 -1.14 7.80
CA VAL A 74 15.86 -1.92 8.30
C VAL A 74 16.27 -3.36 8.60
N THR A 75 17.03 -3.99 7.69
CA THR A 75 17.52 -5.37 7.85
C THR A 75 18.40 -5.49 9.11
N GLU A 76 19.35 -4.58 9.30
CA GLU A 76 20.24 -4.58 10.45
C GLU A 76 19.50 -4.33 11.77
N ALA A 77 18.51 -3.42 11.75
CA ALA A 77 17.67 -3.18 12.92
C ALA A 77 16.77 -4.39 13.22
N ALA A 78 16.16 -4.99 12.20
CA ALA A 78 15.30 -6.17 12.35
C ALA A 78 16.04 -7.34 13.01
N LYS A 79 17.29 -7.60 12.60
CA LYS A 79 18.15 -8.64 13.22
C LYS A 79 18.37 -8.39 14.71
N LYS A 80 18.61 -7.12 15.11
CA LYS A 80 18.86 -6.77 16.51
C LYS A 80 17.60 -6.75 17.37
N LEU A 81 16.44 -6.52 16.75
CA LEU A 81 15.14 -6.44 17.41
C LEU A 81 14.44 -7.82 17.51
N THR A 82 14.92 -8.82 16.79
CA THR A 82 14.37 -10.17 16.83
C THR A 82 14.95 -10.93 18.04
N LYS A 83 14.08 -11.63 18.77
CA LYS A 83 14.47 -12.51 19.88
C LYS A 83 14.43 -13.97 19.46
N ASP A 84 15.47 -14.72 19.80
CA ASP A 84 15.63 -16.13 19.43
C ASP A 84 14.49 -17.04 19.95
N ASP A 85 13.80 -16.60 21.02
CA ASP A 85 12.69 -17.36 21.63
C ASP A 85 11.34 -17.15 20.92
N GLY A 86 11.29 -16.35 19.85
CA GLY A 86 10.08 -16.06 19.08
C GLY A 86 9.07 -15.15 19.80
N SER A 87 9.47 -14.52 20.91
CA SER A 87 8.60 -13.58 21.63
C SER A 87 8.49 -12.22 20.97
N GLN A 88 9.44 -11.87 20.08
CA GLN A 88 9.51 -10.60 19.37
C GLN A 88 10.22 -10.76 18.04
N TYR A 89 9.69 -10.10 17.01
CA TYR A 89 10.24 -10.07 15.66
C TYR A 89 10.60 -8.64 15.25
N GLY A 90 11.62 -8.49 14.44
CA GLY A 90 12.09 -7.19 14.00
C GLY A 90 11.18 -6.54 12.96
N LEU A 91 10.58 -7.35 12.08
CA LEU A 91 9.75 -6.89 10.96
C LEU A 91 8.60 -7.86 10.71
N ALA A 92 7.50 -7.38 10.14
CA ALA A 92 6.46 -8.22 9.54
C ALA A 92 6.14 -7.76 8.12
N MET A 93 6.16 -8.71 7.18
CA MET A 93 5.71 -8.54 5.80
C MET A 93 5.23 -9.89 5.28
N GLY A 94 3.92 -10.02 5.06
CA GLY A 94 3.31 -11.28 4.63
C GLY A 94 3.41 -11.52 3.12
N ASN A 95 3.00 -12.70 2.70
CA ASN A 95 2.96 -13.09 1.28
C ASN A 95 2.02 -12.25 0.41
N GLY A 96 1.05 -11.58 1.01
CA GLY A 96 0.11 -10.66 0.34
C GLY A 96 0.36 -9.18 0.60
N SER A 97 1.47 -8.81 1.27
CA SER A 97 1.85 -7.41 1.55
C SER A 97 2.43 -6.76 0.29
N ASN A 98 1.63 -6.65 -0.76
CA ASN A 98 2.05 -6.06 -2.03
C ASN A 98 2.11 -4.52 -1.97
N GLN A 99 0.97 -3.84 -1.87
CA GLN A 99 0.90 -2.38 -1.83
C GLN A 99 1.60 -1.80 -0.59
N ASP A 100 1.35 -2.35 0.58
CA ASP A 100 1.91 -1.89 1.86
C ASP A 100 3.36 -2.37 2.10
N GLY A 101 3.89 -3.25 1.27
CA GLY A 101 5.19 -3.89 1.46
C GLY A 101 6.07 -3.90 0.21
N TYR A 102 6.23 -5.09 -0.39
CA TYR A 102 7.30 -5.37 -1.34
C TYR A 102 7.21 -4.64 -2.68
N TYR A 103 6.04 -4.18 -3.14
CA TYR A 103 6.00 -3.36 -4.36
C TYR A 103 6.82 -2.07 -4.20
N ASN A 104 6.81 -1.46 -3.02
CA ASN A 104 7.61 -0.26 -2.76
C ASN A 104 9.10 -0.56 -2.96
N MET A 105 9.59 -1.71 -2.44
CA MET A 105 10.96 -2.16 -2.57
C MET A 105 11.34 -2.42 -4.04
N VAL A 106 10.44 -2.97 -4.83
CA VAL A 106 10.64 -3.23 -6.25
C VAL A 106 10.84 -1.94 -7.03
N TYR A 107 9.93 -0.96 -6.84
CA TYR A 107 9.98 0.29 -7.60
C TYR A 107 11.13 1.20 -7.16
N ASP A 108 11.50 1.24 -5.88
CA ASP A 108 12.65 2.01 -5.42
C ASP A 108 13.98 1.43 -5.93
N ASN A 109 14.08 0.12 -6.10
CA ASN A 109 15.23 -0.54 -6.69
C ASN A 109 15.29 -0.37 -8.22
N GLY A 110 14.28 0.23 -8.83
CA GLY A 110 14.18 0.48 -10.26
C GLY A 110 13.68 -0.73 -11.07
N GLY A 111 13.07 -1.71 -10.40
CA GLY A 111 12.24 -2.75 -11.00
C GLY A 111 10.82 -2.24 -11.28
N TYR A 112 9.93 -3.14 -11.69
CA TYR A 112 8.52 -2.86 -11.94
C TYR A 112 7.70 -4.15 -11.84
N ILE A 113 6.39 -4.03 -11.66
CA ILE A 113 5.47 -5.17 -11.59
C ILE A 113 4.77 -5.40 -12.94
N ILE A 114 4.34 -4.33 -13.59
CA ILE A 114 3.71 -4.36 -14.91
C ILE A 114 4.28 -3.21 -15.75
N ASN A 115 4.48 -3.43 -17.05
CA ASN A 115 4.93 -2.38 -17.96
C ASN A 115 3.82 -1.34 -18.23
N ASP A 116 4.19 -0.18 -18.77
CA ASP A 116 3.26 0.94 -19.00
C ASP A 116 2.10 0.55 -19.92
N ASP A 117 2.35 -0.29 -20.92
CA ASP A 117 1.32 -0.77 -21.86
C ASP A 117 0.43 -1.86 -21.27
N LYS A 118 0.69 -2.33 -20.06
CA LYS A 118 -0.02 -3.42 -19.36
C LYS A 118 -0.10 -4.72 -20.17
N THR A 119 0.98 -5.03 -20.87
CA THR A 119 1.10 -6.20 -21.74
C THR A 119 2.10 -7.22 -21.25
N GLN A 120 2.94 -6.85 -20.26
CA GLN A 120 4.03 -7.68 -19.77
C GLN A 120 4.27 -7.48 -18.29
N SER A 121 4.47 -8.59 -17.59
CA SER A 121 4.95 -8.64 -16.21
C SER A 121 6.41 -8.18 -16.10
N GLY A 122 6.74 -7.54 -15.00
CA GLY A 122 8.10 -7.19 -14.60
C GLY A 122 8.65 -8.04 -13.46
N TRP A 123 7.96 -9.09 -13.08
CA TRP A 123 8.41 -9.95 -11.99
C TRP A 123 9.76 -10.62 -12.26
N ASP A 124 10.06 -10.98 -13.52
CA ASP A 124 11.33 -11.59 -13.93
C ASP A 124 12.44 -10.56 -14.29
N ASP A 125 12.17 -9.26 -14.12
CA ASP A 125 13.20 -8.23 -14.27
C ASP A 125 14.28 -8.41 -13.19
N PRO A 126 15.59 -8.35 -13.54
CA PRO A 126 16.67 -8.57 -12.58
C PRO A 126 16.63 -7.64 -11.36
N LYS A 127 16.15 -6.38 -11.50
CA LYS A 127 16.06 -5.44 -10.39
C LYS A 127 14.87 -5.74 -9.48
N THR A 128 13.79 -6.27 -10.04
CA THR A 128 12.65 -6.77 -9.27
C THR A 128 13.08 -7.96 -8.43
N ILE A 129 13.78 -8.93 -9.03
CA ILE A 129 14.31 -10.12 -8.33
C ILE A 129 15.27 -9.68 -7.21
N GLU A 130 16.20 -8.74 -7.49
CA GLU A 130 17.14 -8.22 -6.49
C GLU A 130 16.42 -7.60 -5.28
N ALA A 131 15.39 -6.78 -5.51
CA ALA A 131 14.58 -6.20 -4.43
C ALA A 131 13.87 -7.29 -3.62
N MET A 132 13.26 -8.26 -4.27
CA MET A 132 12.54 -9.35 -3.62
C MET A 132 13.48 -10.30 -2.83
N GLN A 133 14.73 -10.46 -3.26
CA GLN A 133 15.73 -11.24 -2.52
C GLN A 133 16.06 -10.64 -1.15
N THR A 134 15.85 -9.34 -0.93
CA THR A 134 15.93 -8.74 0.41
C THR A 134 14.89 -9.37 1.35
N MET A 135 13.66 -9.55 0.88
CA MET A 135 12.61 -10.21 1.64
C MET A 135 12.93 -11.70 1.88
N GLU A 136 13.49 -12.40 0.89
CA GLU A 136 13.98 -13.78 1.09
C GLU A 136 15.03 -13.85 2.20
N GLY A 137 15.93 -12.85 2.24
CA GLY A 137 16.92 -12.73 3.33
C GLY A 137 16.23 -12.62 4.70
N TRP A 138 15.19 -11.81 4.84
CA TRP A 138 14.43 -11.68 6.09
C TRP A 138 13.72 -12.97 6.52
N ILE A 139 13.17 -13.72 5.55
CA ILE A 139 12.58 -15.04 5.80
C ILE A 139 13.65 -16.00 6.33
N ASN A 140 14.79 -16.10 5.63
CA ASN A 140 15.87 -17.01 5.97
C ASN A 140 16.57 -16.68 7.29
N ASP A 141 16.69 -15.39 7.61
CA ASP A 141 17.27 -14.91 8.87
C ASP A 141 16.29 -15.02 10.06
N GLY A 142 15.02 -15.35 9.81
CA GLY A 142 14.00 -15.52 10.84
C GLY A 142 13.62 -14.21 11.55
N VAL A 143 13.82 -13.06 10.91
CA VAL A 143 13.50 -11.75 11.51
C VAL A 143 12.01 -11.41 11.42
N MET A 144 11.24 -12.20 10.67
CA MET A 144 9.79 -12.11 10.56
C MET A 144 9.09 -13.29 11.24
N PRO A 145 7.83 -13.12 11.70
CA PRO A 145 7.02 -14.27 12.14
C PRO A 145 6.85 -15.28 11.01
N SER A 146 6.57 -16.55 11.35
CA SER A 146 6.20 -17.52 10.33
C SER A 146 4.93 -17.08 9.59
N LEU A 147 4.77 -17.53 8.34
CA LEU A 147 3.57 -17.24 7.56
C LEU A 147 2.28 -17.74 8.26
N GLU A 148 2.34 -18.89 8.95
CA GLU A 148 1.25 -19.40 9.76
C GLU A 148 0.86 -18.39 10.87
N THR A 149 1.85 -17.87 11.61
CA THR A 149 1.63 -16.87 12.67
C THR A 149 1.02 -15.58 12.11
N MET A 150 1.52 -15.09 10.96
CA MET A 150 1.01 -13.89 10.32
C MET A 150 -0.40 -14.09 9.75
N SER A 151 -0.69 -15.28 9.20
CA SER A 151 -2.02 -15.61 8.68
C SER A 151 -3.07 -15.77 9.76
N GLU A 152 -2.71 -16.29 10.93
CA GLU A 152 -3.62 -16.49 12.05
C GLU A 152 -3.96 -15.19 12.80
N ASN A 153 -2.97 -14.31 12.96
CA ASN A 153 -3.10 -13.11 13.80
C ASN A 153 -3.24 -11.81 13.01
N GLY A 154 -2.76 -11.77 11.76
CA GLY A 154 -2.58 -10.54 10.97
C GLY A 154 -1.33 -9.76 11.38
N ASN A 155 -0.66 -9.17 10.39
CA ASN A 155 0.57 -8.40 10.61
C ASN A 155 0.33 -7.20 11.52
N ASP A 156 -0.79 -6.50 11.32
CA ASP A 156 -1.18 -5.32 12.10
C ASP A 156 -1.41 -5.67 13.57
N VAL A 157 -2.11 -6.76 13.85
CA VAL A 157 -2.38 -7.22 15.23
C VAL A 157 -1.09 -7.61 15.95
N LEU A 158 -0.12 -8.20 15.23
CA LEU A 158 1.20 -8.49 15.79
C LEU A 158 1.96 -7.21 16.14
N PHE A 159 1.86 -6.19 15.31
CA PHE A 159 2.43 -4.87 15.60
C PHE A 159 1.70 -4.16 16.73
N GLU A 160 0.36 -4.12 16.70
CA GLU A 160 -0.50 -3.53 17.73
C GLU A 160 -0.34 -4.16 19.12
N SER A 161 0.12 -5.39 19.18
CA SER A 161 0.41 -6.10 20.42
C SER A 161 1.87 -6.01 20.88
N GLY A 162 2.73 -5.29 20.14
CA GLY A 162 4.15 -5.15 20.45
C GLY A 162 5.01 -6.38 20.20
N LYS A 163 4.51 -7.35 19.43
CA LYS A 163 5.28 -8.55 19.03
C LYS A 163 6.17 -8.30 17.81
N VAL A 164 5.90 -7.24 17.06
CA VAL A 164 6.66 -6.85 15.88
C VAL A 164 7.17 -5.43 16.10
N ALA A 165 8.44 -5.21 15.81
CA ALA A 165 9.10 -3.92 16.06
C ALA A 165 8.91 -2.93 14.91
N MET A 166 8.82 -3.40 13.66
CA MET A 166 8.63 -2.58 12.47
C MET A 166 7.61 -3.21 11.51
N ILE A 167 6.84 -2.37 10.84
CA ILE A 167 5.92 -2.76 9.76
C ILE A 167 5.79 -1.63 8.75
N THR A 168 5.75 -1.94 7.48
CA THR A 168 5.32 -0.97 6.47
C THR A 168 3.80 -0.99 6.38
N GLN A 169 3.17 0.20 6.36
CA GLN A 169 1.71 0.25 6.35
C GLN A 169 1.17 1.53 5.74
N GLY A 170 -0.02 1.43 5.18
CA GLY A 170 -0.69 2.55 4.52
C GLY A 170 -1.40 3.52 5.48
N SER A 171 -1.62 4.73 4.99
CA SER A 171 -2.28 5.82 5.74
C SER A 171 -3.68 5.46 6.25
N TRP A 172 -4.34 4.45 5.66
CA TRP A 172 -5.64 3.93 6.07
C TRP A 172 -5.65 3.31 7.47
N MET A 173 -4.48 2.89 8.00
CA MET A 173 -4.36 2.29 9.34
C MET A 173 -4.31 3.31 10.47
N LEU A 174 -4.26 4.62 10.17
CA LEU A 174 -4.17 5.65 11.19
C LEU A 174 -5.21 5.50 12.30
N ALA A 175 -6.48 5.29 11.93
CA ALA A 175 -7.56 5.19 12.93
C ALA A 175 -7.35 3.99 13.88
N ALA A 176 -6.95 2.83 13.34
CA ALA A 176 -6.68 1.64 14.14
C ALA A 176 -5.50 1.88 15.10
N TYR A 177 -4.39 2.41 14.60
CA TYR A 177 -3.19 2.64 15.41
C TYR A 177 -3.35 3.76 16.44
N ARG A 178 -4.12 4.80 16.13
CA ARG A 178 -4.47 5.88 17.07
C ARG A 178 -5.38 5.39 18.20
N ASP A 179 -6.36 4.55 17.86
CA ASP A 179 -7.37 4.09 18.81
C ASP A 179 -6.90 2.87 19.63
N ASN A 180 -5.79 2.24 19.26
CA ASN A 180 -5.12 1.20 20.03
C ASN A 180 -4.21 1.84 21.08
N GLU A 181 -4.45 1.55 22.38
CA GLU A 181 -3.70 2.14 23.51
C GLU A 181 -2.20 1.86 23.45
N TYR A 182 -1.81 0.68 22.94
CA TYR A 182 -0.39 0.30 22.88
C TYR A 182 0.35 1.07 21.78
N THR A 183 -0.18 1.08 20.56
CA THR A 183 0.46 1.79 19.44
C THR A 183 0.47 3.30 19.66
N ALA A 184 -0.63 3.87 20.17
CA ALA A 184 -0.69 5.30 20.50
C ALA A 184 0.40 5.74 21.49
N ALA A 185 0.73 4.87 22.46
CA ALA A 185 1.74 5.19 23.47
C ALA A 185 3.20 4.88 23.03
N ASN A 186 3.38 3.84 22.22
CA ASN A 186 4.71 3.24 22.00
C ASN A 186 5.22 3.35 20.57
N CYS A 187 4.40 3.68 19.59
CA CYS A 187 4.78 3.66 18.19
C CYS A 187 4.89 5.06 17.58
N ASP A 188 5.51 5.13 16.39
CA ASP A 188 5.52 6.29 15.52
C ASP A 188 5.80 5.82 14.08
N CYS A 189 5.77 6.73 13.11
CA CYS A 189 6.07 6.43 11.73
C CYS A 189 7.09 7.40 11.13
N VAL A 190 7.70 6.97 10.05
CA VAL A 190 8.66 7.71 9.27
C VAL A 190 8.50 7.34 7.79
N GLU A 191 9.05 8.12 6.88
CA GLU A 191 9.07 7.80 5.46
C GLU A 191 9.62 6.40 5.21
N LEU A 192 9.17 5.75 4.11
CA LEU A 192 9.73 4.48 3.69
C LEU A 192 11.24 4.56 3.50
N PRO A 193 11.98 3.47 3.73
CA PRO A 193 13.39 3.39 3.43
C PRO A 193 13.69 3.62 1.96
N LYS A 194 14.92 4.03 1.65
CA LYS A 194 15.44 4.12 0.28
C LYS A 194 16.09 2.80 -0.14
N SER A 195 16.10 2.51 -1.43
CA SER A 195 16.99 1.48 -1.95
C SER A 195 18.45 1.89 -1.73
N ALA A 196 19.24 1.02 -1.12
CA ALA A 196 20.69 1.25 -0.96
C ALA A 196 21.42 1.28 -2.31
N THR A 197 20.89 0.58 -3.32
CA THR A 197 21.48 0.49 -4.67
C THR A 197 21.22 1.76 -5.48
N THR A 198 20.00 2.27 -5.48
CA THR A 198 19.59 3.40 -6.35
C THR A 198 19.55 4.73 -5.63
N GLY A 199 19.48 4.73 -4.30
CA GLY A 199 19.21 5.91 -3.48
C GLY A 199 17.79 6.47 -3.64
N ARG A 200 16.92 5.79 -4.41
CA ARG A 200 15.53 6.20 -4.65
C ARG A 200 14.62 5.67 -3.56
N ARG A 201 13.47 6.29 -3.48
CA ARG A 201 12.34 5.87 -2.67
C ARG A 201 11.12 5.76 -3.58
N ALA A 202 10.20 4.87 -3.27
CA ALA A 202 8.92 4.77 -3.92
C ALA A 202 7.83 4.49 -2.86
N SER A 203 6.67 5.08 -3.05
CA SER A 203 5.46 4.73 -2.30
C SER A 203 4.39 4.30 -3.27
N ILE A 204 3.95 3.07 -3.15
CA ILE A 204 2.80 2.61 -3.92
C ILE A 204 1.57 3.30 -3.37
N TYR A 205 0.94 4.12 -4.22
CA TYR A 205 -0.30 4.78 -3.85
C TYR A 205 -1.48 4.19 -4.60
N ASN A 206 -2.63 4.29 -3.99
CA ASN A 206 -3.92 3.89 -4.51
C ASN A 206 -4.96 4.86 -3.94
N GLY A 207 -6.22 4.61 -4.22
CA GLY A 207 -7.33 5.33 -3.63
C GLY A 207 -8.62 4.55 -3.87
N LEU A 208 -9.59 4.78 -3.02
CA LEU A 208 -10.94 4.28 -3.21
C LEU A 208 -11.80 5.31 -3.94
N GLY A 209 -12.88 4.87 -4.56
CA GLY A 209 -13.84 5.72 -5.25
C GLY A 209 -15.27 5.50 -4.80
N TRP A 210 -16.04 6.57 -4.78
CA TRP A 210 -17.48 6.53 -4.57
C TRP A 210 -18.16 6.15 -5.87
N ALA A 211 -18.85 5.02 -5.91
CA ALA A 211 -19.53 4.48 -7.07
C ALA A 211 -20.97 4.08 -6.74
N ALA A 212 -21.81 3.91 -7.77
CA ALA A 212 -23.15 3.38 -7.64
C ALA A 212 -23.32 2.10 -8.48
N SER A 213 -24.25 1.23 -8.08
CA SER A 213 -24.63 0.06 -8.86
C SER A 213 -25.30 0.48 -10.15
N ALA A 214 -24.98 -0.21 -11.28
CA ALA A 214 -25.68 -0.04 -12.55
C ALA A 214 -27.17 -0.38 -12.47
N THR A 215 -27.57 -1.20 -11.47
CA THR A 215 -28.95 -1.66 -11.28
C THR A 215 -29.71 -0.88 -10.20
N THR A 216 -29.16 0.26 -9.74
CA THR A 216 -29.87 1.08 -8.73
C THR A 216 -31.19 1.61 -9.29
N GLU A 217 -32.24 1.55 -8.49
CA GLU A 217 -33.54 2.17 -8.80
C GLU A 217 -33.57 3.66 -8.46
N HIS A 218 -32.49 4.21 -7.84
CA HIS A 218 -32.36 5.58 -7.36
C HIS A 218 -31.07 6.25 -7.85
N PRO A 219 -30.85 6.35 -9.19
CA PRO A 219 -29.58 6.86 -9.72
C PRO A 219 -29.30 8.33 -9.41
N ASP A 220 -30.34 9.16 -9.26
CA ASP A 220 -30.16 10.57 -8.98
C ASP A 220 -29.85 10.82 -7.50
N GLU A 221 -30.49 10.08 -6.58
CA GLU A 221 -30.19 10.13 -5.16
C GLU A 221 -28.81 9.55 -4.86
N ALA A 222 -28.42 8.49 -5.52
CA ALA A 222 -27.07 7.92 -5.43
C ALA A 222 -26.02 8.92 -5.90
N TRP A 223 -26.28 9.63 -7.00
CA TRP A 223 -25.40 10.69 -7.47
C TRP A 223 -25.28 11.85 -6.48
N GLN A 224 -26.37 12.36 -5.92
CA GLN A 224 -26.34 13.42 -4.93
C GLN A 224 -25.44 13.07 -3.75
N LEU A 225 -25.49 11.81 -3.29
CA LEU A 225 -24.61 11.35 -2.23
C LEU A 225 -23.14 11.29 -2.67
N ILE A 226 -22.88 10.75 -3.86
CA ILE A 226 -21.52 10.66 -4.43
C ILE A 226 -20.93 12.06 -4.64
N GLU A 227 -21.70 12.97 -5.24
CA GLU A 227 -21.30 14.35 -5.48
C GLU A 227 -20.93 15.06 -4.18
N TYR A 228 -21.75 14.94 -3.14
CA TYR A 228 -21.45 15.51 -1.83
C TYR A 228 -20.20 14.89 -1.20
N LEU A 229 -20.08 13.56 -1.19
CA LEU A 229 -18.92 12.87 -0.60
C LEU A 229 -17.61 13.14 -1.36
N GLY A 230 -17.68 13.42 -2.67
CA GLY A 230 -16.54 13.85 -3.48
C GLY A 230 -16.23 15.35 -3.32
N SER A 231 -17.18 16.18 -2.87
CA SER A 231 -16.99 17.63 -2.80
C SER A 231 -15.82 18.03 -1.90
N LYS A 232 -15.27 19.22 -2.14
CA LYS A 232 -14.18 19.77 -1.32
C LYS A 232 -14.55 19.81 0.17
N GLU A 233 -15.78 20.23 0.50
CA GLU A 233 -16.27 20.31 1.89
C GLU A 233 -16.23 18.94 2.59
N ALA A 234 -16.76 17.91 1.97
CA ALA A 234 -16.78 16.57 2.55
C ALA A 234 -15.36 15.97 2.66
N GLN A 235 -14.53 16.21 1.68
CA GLN A 235 -13.13 15.75 1.66
C GLN A 235 -12.27 16.45 2.73
N GLU A 236 -12.44 17.76 2.93
CA GLU A 236 -11.84 18.50 4.05
C GLU A 236 -12.30 17.93 5.39
N LYS A 237 -13.59 17.65 5.51
CA LYS A 237 -14.14 17.07 6.75
C LYS A 237 -13.61 15.67 7.03
N GLN A 238 -13.45 14.83 6.01
CA GLN A 238 -12.83 13.51 6.12
C GLN A 238 -11.40 13.60 6.65
N ALA A 239 -10.61 14.54 6.12
CA ALA A 239 -9.23 14.79 6.56
C ALA A 239 -9.19 15.30 8.02
N GLU A 240 -10.03 16.27 8.40
CA GLU A 240 -10.13 16.77 9.78
C GLU A 240 -10.47 15.67 10.81
N LEU A 241 -11.30 14.70 10.43
CA LEU A 241 -11.66 13.57 11.28
C LEU A 241 -10.57 12.52 11.40
N GLY A 242 -9.50 12.64 10.62
CA GLY A 242 -8.39 11.67 10.59
C GLY A 242 -8.81 10.30 10.05
N VAL A 243 -9.77 10.27 9.11
CA VAL A 243 -10.25 9.01 8.53
C VAL A 243 -9.27 8.49 7.49
N THR A 244 -9.04 9.28 6.43
CA THR A 244 -8.09 8.97 5.35
C THR A 244 -7.50 10.28 4.80
N MET A 245 -6.38 10.19 4.11
CA MET A 245 -5.91 11.29 3.27
C MET A 245 -6.92 11.51 2.16
N SER A 246 -7.24 12.76 1.93
CA SER A 246 -8.27 13.16 0.97
C SER A 246 -7.76 13.08 -0.47
N ALA A 247 -8.56 12.61 -1.41
CA ALA A 247 -8.26 12.66 -2.83
C ALA A 247 -8.35 14.08 -3.41
N TYR A 248 -9.12 14.99 -2.79
CA TYR A 248 -9.18 16.37 -3.24
C TYR A 248 -7.87 17.10 -2.94
N THR A 249 -7.19 17.54 -3.99
CA THR A 249 -5.84 18.11 -3.91
C THR A 249 -5.77 19.29 -2.92
N GLY A 250 -4.77 19.25 -2.04
CA GLY A 250 -4.50 20.32 -1.07
C GLY A 250 -5.36 20.29 0.20
N THR A 251 -6.10 19.22 0.48
CA THR A 251 -6.95 19.10 1.67
C THR A 251 -6.40 18.14 2.74
N SER A 252 -5.30 17.43 2.48
CA SER A 252 -4.76 16.40 3.38
C SER A 252 -3.95 16.95 4.58
N ASP A 253 -3.63 18.24 4.63
CA ASP A 253 -2.86 18.85 5.74
C ASP A 253 -3.54 18.69 7.10
N ALA A 254 -4.87 18.70 7.15
CA ALA A 254 -5.63 18.50 8.38
C ALA A 254 -5.50 17.07 8.90
N TRP A 255 -5.43 16.09 7.99
CA TRP A 255 -5.22 14.70 8.33
C TRP A 255 -3.87 14.47 9.00
N ALA A 256 -2.80 15.10 8.51
CA ALA A 256 -1.46 14.99 9.10
C ALA A 256 -1.37 15.56 10.53
N LYS A 257 -2.37 16.32 10.98
CA LYS A 257 -2.45 16.91 12.32
C LYS A 257 -3.50 16.23 13.22
N SER A 258 -4.12 15.15 12.75
CA SER A 258 -5.25 14.52 13.44
C SER A 258 -4.86 13.54 14.54
N ALA A 259 -3.56 13.23 14.70
CA ALA A 259 -3.02 12.37 15.75
C ALA A 259 -1.58 12.78 16.13
N ASP A 260 -1.08 12.25 17.24
CA ASP A 260 0.27 12.56 17.79
C ASP A 260 1.37 11.65 17.19
N PHE A 261 1.22 11.25 15.92
CA PHE A 261 2.25 10.54 15.16
C PHE A 261 2.91 11.47 14.14
N ASN A 262 4.07 11.12 13.62
CA ASN A 262 4.72 11.82 12.52
C ASN A 262 4.02 11.57 11.17
N LEU A 263 2.74 11.94 11.07
CA LEU A 263 1.93 11.72 9.86
C LEU A 263 2.40 12.54 8.66
N GLN A 264 3.28 13.53 8.89
CA GLN A 264 3.92 14.27 7.79
C GLN A 264 4.72 13.33 6.89
N ALA A 265 5.23 12.21 7.41
CA ALA A 265 5.90 11.18 6.62
C ALA A 265 5.06 10.71 5.43
N TYR A 266 3.77 10.48 5.62
CA TYR A 266 2.86 10.08 4.54
C TYR A 266 2.68 11.16 3.48
N LEU A 267 2.60 12.44 3.88
CA LEU A 267 2.52 13.55 2.92
C LEU A 267 3.84 13.72 2.17
N ASN A 268 4.99 13.51 2.84
CA ASN A 268 6.29 13.57 2.19
C ASN A 268 6.45 12.44 1.15
N MET A 269 5.83 11.27 1.40
CA MET A 269 5.83 10.16 0.44
C MET A 269 5.01 10.44 -0.83
N MET A 270 4.18 11.50 -0.85
CA MET A 270 3.46 11.90 -2.07
C MET A 270 4.40 12.39 -3.17
N ASP A 271 5.62 12.83 -2.85
CA ASP A 271 6.63 13.23 -3.84
C ASP A 271 7.25 12.00 -4.58
N ASP A 272 7.13 10.82 -3.99
CA ASP A 272 7.72 9.56 -4.47
C ASP A 272 6.64 8.53 -4.89
N MET A 273 5.43 9.00 -5.20
CA MET A 273 4.28 8.14 -5.51
C MET A 273 4.46 7.37 -6.82
N VAL A 274 4.09 6.09 -6.77
CA VAL A 274 3.91 5.22 -7.94
C VAL A 274 2.53 4.61 -7.85
N ILE A 275 1.71 4.75 -8.90
CA ILE A 275 0.36 4.17 -8.92
C ILE A 275 0.43 2.66 -8.73
N ARG A 276 -0.45 2.12 -7.88
CA ARG A 276 -0.52 0.67 -7.69
C ARG A 276 -0.67 -0.03 -9.04
N PRO A 277 0.18 -1.01 -9.35
CA PRO A 277 0.08 -1.79 -10.58
C PRO A 277 -1.30 -2.40 -10.74
N TYR A 278 -1.90 -2.27 -11.92
CA TYR A 278 -3.22 -2.81 -12.19
C TYR A 278 -3.44 -3.16 -13.66
N SER A 279 -4.31 -4.14 -13.88
CA SER A 279 -4.88 -4.51 -15.18
C SER A 279 -6.35 -4.92 -15.00
N ARG A 280 -7.02 -5.44 -16.00
CA ARG A 280 -8.39 -5.96 -15.86
C ARG A 280 -8.48 -7.20 -14.98
N THR A 281 -7.40 -7.97 -14.89
CA THR A 281 -7.31 -9.21 -14.11
C THR A 281 -6.46 -9.07 -12.85
N THR A 282 -6.25 -7.86 -12.34
CA THR A 282 -5.40 -7.59 -11.15
C THR A 282 -5.66 -8.57 -10.01
N VAL A 283 -6.92 -8.75 -9.62
CA VAL A 283 -7.26 -9.64 -8.49
C VAL A 283 -6.83 -11.09 -8.77
N THR A 284 -6.87 -11.52 -10.00
CA THR A 284 -6.49 -12.89 -10.38
C THR A 284 -4.99 -13.10 -10.21
N TRP A 285 -4.18 -12.26 -10.86
CA TRP A 285 -2.74 -12.44 -10.79
C TRP A 285 -2.14 -12.08 -9.41
N GLU A 286 -2.67 -11.10 -8.65
CA GLU A 286 -2.22 -10.83 -7.29
C GLU A 286 -2.55 -11.97 -6.31
N ASN A 287 -3.69 -12.63 -6.45
CA ASN A 287 -4.01 -13.80 -5.63
C ASN A 287 -3.05 -14.96 -5.93
N GLU A 288 -2.74 -15.21 -7.20
CA GLU A 288 -1.79 -16.25 -7.60
C GLU A 288 -0.36 -15.92 -7.14
N ASP A 289 0.06 -14.65 -7.24
CA ASP A 289 1.35 -14.19 -6.70
C ASP A 289 1.45 -14.51 -5.20
N SER A 290 0.39 -14.23 -4.45
CA SER A 290 0.33 -14.52 -3.01
C SER A 290 0.41 -16.02 -2.71
N GLU A 291 -0.17 -16.87 -3.55
CA GLU A 291 -0.06 -18.33 -3.40
C GLU A 291 1.36 -18.81 -3.72
N ILE A 292 1.98 -18.30 -4.81
CA ILE A 292 3.36 -18.64 -5.19
C ILE A 292 4.35 -18.21 -4.09
N MET A 293 4.13 -17.05 -3.48
CA MET A 293 4.97 -16.57 -2.37
C MET A 293 4.96 -17.49 -1.15
N LYS A 294 3.92 -18.28 -0.91
CA LYS A 294 3.91 -19.29 0.18
C LYS A 294 5.04 -20.30 0.07
N ASP A 295 5.40 -20.67 -1.16
CA ASP A 295 6.49 -21.62 -1.41
C ASP A 295 7.86 -21.05 -1.03
N VAL A 296 8.02 -19.70 -1.08
CA VAL A 296 9.24 -19.04 -0.57
C VAL A 296 9.28 -19.09 0.95
N PHE A 297 8.16 -18.80 1.62
CA PHE A 297 8.08 -18.86 3.07
C PHE A 297 8.27 -20.27 3.64
N SER A 298 7.87 -21.31 2.88
CA SER A 298 8.11 -22.72 3.26
C SER A 298 9.51 -23.21 2.91
N GLY A 299 10.26 -22.48 2.09
CA GLY A 299 11.57 -22.89 1.56
C GLY A 299 11.49 -23.88 0.40
N ASP A 300 10.30 -24.06 -0.18
CA ASP A 300 10.10 -24.97 -1.34
C ASP A 300 10.58 -24.33 -2.67
N LYS A 301 10.63 -22.99 -2.74
CA LYS A 301 11.18 -22.22 -3.85
C LYS A 301 12.13 -21.14 -3.35
N THR A 302 13.12 -20.81 -4.18
CA THR A 302 13.86 -19.55 -4.03
C THR A 302 13.00 -18.38 -4.52
N MET A 303 13.33 -17.17 -4.07
CA MET A 303 12.63 -15.96 -4.55
C MET A 303 12.77 -15.77 -6.07
N GLU A 304 13.91 -16.11 -6.64
CA GLU A 304 14.11 -16.04 -8.10
C GLU A 304 13.17 -16.99 -8.85
N GLU A 305 12.99 -18.22 -8.35
CA GLU A 305 12.05 -19.18 -8.93
C GLU A 305 10.59 -18.71 -8.79
N ALA A 306 10.26 -18.13 -7.65
CA ALA A 306 8.93 -17.57 -7.41
C ALA A 306 8.65 -16.37 -8.33
N CYS A 307 9.59 -15.43 -8.47
CA CYS A 307 9.47 -14.29 -9.37
C CYS A 307 9.25 -14.73 -10.83
N LYS A 308 9.96 -15.75 -11.31
CA LYS A 308 9.75 -16.31 -12.65
C LYS A 308 8.35 -16.94 -12.79
N ALA A 309 7.89 -17.67 -11.79
CA ALA A 309 6.54 -18.26 -11.81
C ALA A 309 5.44 -17.18 -11.78
N MET A 310 5.62 -16.11 -11.00
CA MET A 310 4.71 -14.96 -10.98
C MET A 310 4.72 -14.23 -12.34
N ALA A 311 5.88 -14.09 -13.00
CA ALA A 311 5.96 -13.51 -14.34
C ALA A 311 5.19 -14.34 -15.36
N ASP A 312 5.37 -15.66 -15.36
CA ASP A 312 4.71 -16.55 -16.31
C ASP A 312 3.18 -16.49 -16.18
N GLN A 313 2.64 -16.65 -14.95
CA GLN A 313 1.20 -16.63 -14.72
C GLN A 313 0.57 -15.25 -14.99
N MET A 314 1.25 -14.17 -14.61
CA MET A 314 0.76 -12.82 -14.88
C MET A 314 0.73 -12.53 -16.39
N ASN A 315 1.76 -12.94 -17.14
CA ASN A 315 1.78 -12.79 -18.60
C ASN A 315 0.65 -13.58 -19.30
N GLU A 316 0.26 -14.75 -18.78
CA GLU A 316 -0.91 -15.47 -19.25
C GLU A 316 -2.19 -14.65 -19.02
N CYS A 317 -2.37 -14.09 -17.81
CA CYS A 317 -3.51 -13.23 -17.51
C CYS A 317 -3.57 -11.99 -18.42
N LEU A 318 -2.44 -11.32 -18.65
CA LEU A 318 -2.35 -10.13 -19.47
C LEU A 318 -2.61 -10.43 -20.96
N ALA A 319 -2.19 -11.60 -21.46
CA ALA A 319 -2.47 -12.02 -22.84
C ALA A 319 -3.98 -12.22 -23.08
N ASP A 320 -4.71 -12.72 -22.09
CA ASP A 320 -6.18 -12.91 -22.17
C ASP A 320 -6.95 -11.57 -22.12
N GLU A 321 -6.29 -10.47 -21.78
CA GLU A 321 -6.89 -9.13 -21.75
C GLU A 321 -6.86 -8.42 -23.10
N GLN A 322 -6.04 -8.90 -24.04
CA GLN A 322 -5.84 -8.29 -25.37
C GLN A 322 -6.81 -8.87 -26.40
#